data_b480e63bbbd23d47e852996ceca9d3c4
#
_entry.id   b480e63bbbd23d47e852996ceca9d3c4
#
_cell.length_a   1.000
_cell.length_b   1.000
_cell.length_c   1.000
_cell.angle_alpha   90.00
_cell.angle_beta   90.00
_cell.angle_gamma   90.00
#
_symmetry.space_group_name_H-M   'P 1'
#
loop_
_entity.id
_entity.type
_entity.pdbx_description
1 polymer ?
#
loop_
_entity_poly.entity_id
_entity_poly.type
_entity_poly.pdbx_seq_one_letter_code
_entity_poly.pdbx_strand_id
1 'polypeptide(L)'
;MKIITKVTLLFTLVVSTILLVVCSTIYFITDLNRDHSFKTRLRNRALSTAGLLLKVEGIDSGLLKKIDETTRIAIQEKSVVVYDSQNEESYIYTDQDIQPVRAILSLLEKVGKQGELYYTEGEKDVLIIPFSHQQKIYKVVAAGVDRNGFLLMSQLRVILIVCFLSGILITFVSGNIFSKSIISPIKQIMLDLKEITSKDLTRKIFVNETSDEIGQLAETINELLFRLQESFSIQRRFIANASHELSTPLTSVSSQLEITLQKDRNLEEYKTILFAVYEDVKVLNQLTQSLLAIAKASGTTEGIELSHLRIDELILKLPAQIKKGNRNYRININFDPFPENEQTMLVFGNSVLLFSALQNMVTNACKYATDHIANISLHFTGNSLQVVVQNEGGLISEEEKELIFNPFYRGSSSVNTKGVGLGLSLSLQIVKLHKGFITFESTISSGTIFTITLPTETMG
;
A
#
# COMPACT_ATOMS: atom_id res chain seq x y z
N MET A 1 20.02 14.19 6.76
CA MET A 1 19.54 13.54 8.01
C MET A 1 18.90 12.21 7.64
N LYS A 2 19.21 11.13 8.37
CA LYS A 2 18.57 9.80 8.15
C LYS A 2 17.07 9.89 8.47
N ILE A 3 16.23 9.20 7.74
CA ILE A 3 14.76 9.19 7.93
C ILE A 3 14.38 8.89 9.39
N ILE A 4 15.06 7.93 10.01
CA ILE A 4 14.91 7.58 11.43
C ILE A 4 15.01 8.81 12.33
N THR A 5 16.11 9.59 12.19
CA THR A 5 16.35 10.78 13.00
C THR A 5 15.28 11.86 12.76
N LYS A 6 14.82 12.03 11.52
CA LYS A 6 13.78 13.00 11.17
C LYS A 6 12.44 12.65 11.81
N VAL A 7 12.05 11.37 11.75
CA VAL A 7 10.79 10.88 12.35
C VAL A 7 10.83 11.00 13.87
N THR A 8 11.91 10.54 14.52
CA THR A 8 12.08 10.65 15.98
C THR A 8 12.01 12.10 16.42
N LEU A 9 12.69 13.02 15.71
CA LEU A 9 12.72 14.44 16.06
C LEU A 9 11.37 15.14 15.89
N LEU A 10 10.65 14.82 14.81
CA LEU A 10 9.30 15.33 14.56
C LEU A 10 8.32 14.85 15.65
N PHE A 11 8.37 13.56 15.96
CA PHE A 11 7.51 12.98 17.00
C PHE A 11 7.80 13.58 18.38
N THR A 12 9.08 13.72 18.75
CA THR A 12 9.48 14.37 20.00
C THR A 12 9.02 15.83 20.05
N LEU A 13 9.11 16.57 18.95
CA LEU A 13 8.66 17.96 18.89
C LEU A 13 7.14 18.07 19.12
N VAL A 14 6.34 17.25 18.44
CA VAL A 14 4.88 17.25 18.58
C VAL A 14 4.46 16.93 20.01
N VAL A 15 5.02 15.86 20.59
CA VAL A 15 4.68 15.46 21.97
C VAL A 15 5.15 16.51 22.97
N SER A 16 6.34 17.11 22.78
CA SER A 16 6.83 18.21 23.63
C SER A 16 5.91 19.43 23.61
N THR A 17 5.39 19.76 22.43
CA THR A 17 4.44 20.88 22.29
C THR A 17 3.14 20.61 23.04
N ILE A 18 2.60 19.38 22.90
CA ILE A 18 1.39 18.96 23.62
C ILE A 18 1.62 19.00 25.13
N LEU A 19 2.72 18.43 25.62
CA LEU A 19 3.06 18.44 27.04
C LEU A 19 3.22 19.86 27.58
N LEU A 20 3.85 20.76 26.82
CA LEU A 20 4.02 22.15 27.21
C LEU A 20 2.68 22.87 27.37
N VAL A 21 1.76 22.67 26.41
CA VAL A 21 0.41 23.24 26.47
C VAL A 21 -0.35 22.70 27.69
N VAL A 22 -0.30 21.39 27.92
CA VAL A 22 -0.98 20.73 29.06
C VAL A 22 -0.41 21.25 30.39
N CYS A 23 0.91 21.25 30.57
CA CYS A 23 1.55 21.74 31.78
C CYS A 23 1.24 23.22 32.04
N SER A 24 1.28 24.05 31.00
CA SER A 24 0.94 25.47 31.10
C SER A 24 -0.52 25.70 31.51
N THR A 25 -1.44 24.91 30.92
CA THR A 25 -2.87 24.97 31.22
C THR A 25 -3.14 24.57 32.68
N ILE A 26 -2.54 23.47 33.14
CA ILE A 26 -2.67 23.01 34.53
C ILE A 26 -2.15 24.09 35.50
N TYR A 27 -0.97 24.65 35.22
CA TYR A 27 -0.40 25.70 36.05
C TYR A 27 -1.32 26.91 36.12
N PHE A 28 -1.77 27.41 35.00
CA PHE A 28 -2.62 28.59 34.91
C PHE A 28 -3.98 28.40 35.59
N ILE A 29 -4.67 27.28 35.33
CA ILE A 29 -5.97 26.95 35.97
C ILE A 29 -5.79 26.86 37.49
N THR A 30 -4.72 26.19 37.94
CA THR A 30 -4.45 26.02 39.39
C THR A 30 -4.19 27.34 40.05
N ASP A 31 -3.44 28.27 39.39
CA ASP A 31 -3.16 29.62 39.93
C ASP A 31 -4.44 30.46 40.04
N LEU A 32 -5.32 30.42 39.02
CA LEU A 32 -6.63 31.08 39.09
C LEU A 32 -7.51 30.52 40.23
N ASN A 33 -7.54 29.20 40.38
CA ASN A 33 -8.31 28.56 41.45
C ASN A 33 -7.75 28.87 42.83
N ARG A 34 -6.41 28.99 42.99
CA ARG A 34 -5.76 29.39 44.20
C ARG A 34 -6.23 30.79 44.62
N ASP A 35 -6.15 31.74 43.68
CA ASP A 35 -6.54 33.14 43.92
C ASP A 35 -8.01 33.26 44.36
N HIS A 36 -8.90 32.58 43.61
CA HIS A 36 -10.33 32.54 43.94
C HIS A 36 -10.59 31.91 45.31
N SER A 37 -9.91 30.81 45.63
CA SER A 37 -10.03 30.13 46.93
C SER A 37 -9.52 30.96 48.08
N PHE A 38 -8.43 31.73 47.87
CA PHE A 38 -7.91 32.60 48.90
C PHE A 38 -8.85 33.76 49.16
N LYS A 39 -9.37 34.41 48.15
CA LYS A 39 -10.39 35.47 48.27
C LYS A 39 -11.64 34.96 49.01
N THR A 40 -12.10 33.75 48.74
CA THR A 40 -13.21 33.15 49.45
C THR A 40 -12.88 32.92 50.94
N ARG A 41 -11.66 32.48 51.27
CA ARG A 41 -11.21 32.34 52.67
C ARG A 41 -11.18 33.66 53.43
N LEU A 42 -10.63 34.71 52.79
CA LEU A 42 -10.63 36.09 53.35
C LEU A 42 -12.05 36.59 53.61
N ARG A 43 -12.96 36.38 52.65
CA ARG A 43 -14.36 36.75 52.74
C ARG A 43 -15.07 36.04 53.88
N ASN A 44 -14.93 34.74 53.96
CA ASN A 44 -15.53 33.94 55.02
C ASN A 44 -14.97 34.39 56.41
N ARG A 45 -13.69 34.72 56.48
CA ARG A 45 -13.08 35.24 57.69
C ARG A 45 -13.63 36.57 58.13
N ALA A 46 -13.73 37.52 57.20
CA ALA A 46 -14.31 38.82 57.46
C ALA A 46 -15.76 38.72 57.94
N LEU A 47 -16.57 37.89 57.28
CA LEU A 47 -17.96 37.63 57.66
C LEU A 47 -18.08 36.99 59.04
N SER A 48 -17.24 35.99 59.34
CA SER A 48 -17.25 35.31 60.62
C SER A 48 -16.86 36.21 61.77
N THR A 49 -15.80 37.04 61.61
CA THR A 49 -15.37 37.96 62.65
C THR A 49 -16.42 39.03 62.91
N ALA A 50 -17.00 39.64 61.84
CA ALA A 50 -18.08 40.59 61.96
C ALA A 50 -19.34 39.98 62.60
N GLY A 51 -19.70 38.74 62.21
CA GLY A 51 -20.86 38.02 62.76
C GLY A 51 -20.70 37.74 64.25
N LEU A 52 -19.54 37.32 64.67
CA LEU A 52 -19.22 37.08 66.10
C LEU A 52 -19.22 38.39 66.91
N LEU A 53 -18.59 39.45 66.40
CA LEU A 53 -18.50 40.73 67.09
C LEU A 53 -19.87 41.41 67.27
N LEU A 54 -20.72 41.38 66.27
CA LEU A 54 -21.91 42.20 66.21
C LEU A 54 -23.22 41.46 66.57
N LYS A 55 -23.27 40.09 66.41
CA LYS A 55 -24.51 39.29 66.64
C LYS A 55 -24.54 38.57 67.96
N VAL A 56 -23.41 38.36 68.64
CA VAL A 56 -23.36 37.58 69.86
C VAL A 56 -23.17 38.53 71.05
N GLU A 57 -24.26 38.70 71.83
CA GLU A 57 -24.21 39.49 73.09
C GLU A 57 -23.27 38.83 74.10
N GLY A 58 -22.32 39.62 74.64
CA GLY A 58 -21.40 39.15 75.67
C GLY A 58 -20.06 38.58 75.20
N ILE A 59 -19.73 38.62 73.94
CA ILE A 59 -18.37 38.31 73.47
C ILE A 59 -17.51 39.56 73.66
N ASP A 60 -16.59 39.46 74.60
CA ASP A 60 -15.55 40.48 74.82
C ASP A 60 -14.50 40.40 73.66
N SER A 61 -13.93 41.55 73.34
CA SER A 61 -12.83 41.67 72.35
C SER A 61 -11.64 40.74 72.63
N GLY A 62 -11.44 40.39 73.96
CA GLY A 62 -10.43 39.44 74.38
C GLY A 62 -10.72 37.98 74.00
N LEU A 63 -11.99 37.56 74.02
CA LEU A 63 -12.40 36.24 73.59
C LEU A 63 -12.30 36.06 72.06
N LEU A 64 -12.67 37.07 71.31
CA LEU A 64 -12.52 37.11 69.85
C LEU A 64 -11.05 37.00 69.41
N LYS A 65 -10.15 37.71 70.14
CA LYS A 65 -8.70 37.58 69.89
C LYS A 65 -8.21 36.13 70.10
N LYS A 66 -8.64 35.44 71.14
CA LYS A 66 -8.30 33.99 71.37
C LYS A 66 -8.83 33.08 70.27
N ILE A 67 -10.06 33.30 69.79
CA ILE A 67 -10.65 32.55 68.65
C ILE A 67 -9.84 32.83 67.41
N ASP A 68 -9.45 34.04 67.14
CA ASP A 68 -8.65 34.43 65.99
C ASP A 68 -7.22 33.84 66.05
N GLU A 69 -6.61 33.73 67.21
CA GLU A 69 -5.33 33.03 67.44
C GLU A 69 -5.41 31.55 67.13
N THR A 70 -6.47 30.86 67.53
CA THR A 70 -6.64 29.39 67.28
C THR A 70 -6.88 29.06 65.80
N THR A 71 -7.35 29.99 65.03
CA THR A 71 -7.59 29.82 63.56
C THR A 71 -6.45 30.33 62.68
N ARG A 72 -5.24 30.47 63.22
CA ARG A 72 -4.04 31.03 62.58
C ARG A 72 -3.56 30.25 61.34
N ILE A 73 -3.90 28.96 61.25
CA ILE A 73 -3.36 28.02 60.25
C ILE A 73 -3.88 28.31 58.84
N ALA A 74 -5.07 28.90 58.69
CA ALA A 74 -5.70 29.06 57.36
C ALA A 74 -5.24 30.31 56.58
N ILE A 75 -4.84 31.38 57.26
CA ILE A 75 -4.38 32.64 56.67
C ILE A 75 -3.22 33.14 57.51
N GLN A 76 -2.05 33.40 56.88
CA GLN A 76 -0.87 33.91 57.58
C GLN A 76 -0.81 35.41 57.47
N GLU A 77 -0.15 36.05 58.45
CA GLU A 77 -0.02 37.53 58.57
C GLU A 77 -1.39 38.20 58.52
N LYS A 78 -2.35 37.57 59.16
CA LYS A 78 -3.74 37.97 59.14
C LYS A 78 -3.96 39.29 59.89
N SER A 79 -4.73 40.17 59.28
CA SER A 79 -5.24 41.42 59.88
C SER A 79 -6.73 41.52 59.61
N VAL A 80 -7.53 41.79 60.60
CA VAL A 80 -8.96 42.10 60.45
C VAL A 80 -9.25 43.41 61.23
N VAL A 81 -9.84 44.36 60.52
CA VAL A 81 -10.25 45.66 61.08
C VAL A 81 -11.74 45.84 60.76
N VAL A 82 -12.53 46.12 61.80
CA VAL A 82 -13.96 46.43 61.65
C VAL A 82 -14.19 47.91 61.90
N TYR A 83 -14.76 48.57 60.91
CA TYR A 83 -15.19 49.95 60.97
C TYR A 83 -16.68 50.06 61.22
N ASP A 84 -17.11 50.99 62.04
CA ASP A 84 -18.53 51.28 62.28
C ASP A 84 -19.16 52.11 61.11
N SER A 85 -20.41 52.55 61.30
CA SER A 85 -21.14 53.34 60.34
C SER A 85 -20.56 54.76 60.12
N GLN A 86 -19.72 55.23 61.04
CA GLN A 86 -19.05 56.54 61.00
C GLN A 86 -17.59 56.41 60.47
N ASN A 87 -17.18 55.20 60.08
CA ASN A 87 -15.82 54.80 59.69
C ASN A 87 -14.81 54.85 60.84
N GLU A 88 -15.25 54.74 62.07
CA GLU A 88 -14.36 54.62 63.22
C GLU A 88 -14.01 53.16 63.48
N GLU A 89 -12.78 52.88 63.95
CA GLU A 89 -12.31 51.52 64.22
C GLU A 89 -13.00 50.94 65.46
N SER A 90 -13.86 49.97 65.27
CA SER A 90 -14.57 49.26 66.35
C SER A 90 -13.85 48.01 66.82
N TYR A 91 -13.05 47.39 66.00
CA TYR A 91 -12.30 46.16 66.35
C TYR A 91 -11.06 46.07 65.47
N ILE A 92 -9.93 45.67 66.09
CA ILE A 92 -8.68 45.38 65.40
C ILE A 92 -8.13 44.06 65.91
N TYR A 93 -7.81 43.17 64.98
CA TYR A 93 -7.02 41.99 65.23
C TYR A 93 -5.87 41.92 64.25
N THR A 94 -4.68 41.62 64.74
CA THR A 94 -3.51 41.30 63.89
C THR A 94 -2.76 40.13 64.49
N ASP A 95 -2.13 39.32 63.69
CA ASP A 95 -1.15 38.37 64.14
C ASP A 95 0.02 39.07 64.84
N GLN A 96 0.75 38.36 65.73
CA GLN A 96 1.87 38.94 66.47
C GLN A 96 2.89 39.60 65.55
N ASP A 97 3.42 40.76 65.92
CA ASP A 97 4.44 41.56 65.25
C ASP A 97 4.06 42.14 63.84
N ILE A 98 2.77 42.22 63.55
CA ILE A 98 2.30 42.74 62.24
C ILE A 98 1.47 43.99 62.46
N GLN A 99 1.70 45.02 61.66
CA GLN A 99 0.84 46.21 61.64
C GLN A 99 -0.48 45.89 60.90
N PRO A 100 -1.65 46.35 61.46
CA PRO A 100 -2.93 46.16 60.83
C PRO A 100 -2.97 46.90 59.50
N VAL A 101 -3.54 46.23 58.45
CA VAL A 101 -3.84 46.88 57.20
C VAL A 101 -5.07 47.77 57.41
N ARG A 102 -4.87 49.08 57.37
CA ARG A 102 -5.94 50.05 57.52
C ARG A 102 -6.41 50.58 56.19
N ALA A 103 -7.71 50.47 55.97
CA ALA A 103 -8.26 50.97 54.72
C ALA A 103 -8.33 52.53 54.73
N ILE A 104 -7.94 53.12 53.63
CA ILE A 104 -8.05 54.56 53.42
C ILE A 104 -9.55 54.91 53.31
N LEU A 105 -9.96 56.08 53.87
CA LEU A 105 -11.36 56.54 53.86
C LEU A 105 -12.02 56.47 52.48
N SER A 106 -11.29 56.83 51.44
CA SER A 106 -11.80 56.72 50.03
C SER A 106 -12.16 55.36 49.60
N LEU A 107 -11.48 54.28 50.09
CA LEU A 107 -11.78 52.88 49.78
C LEU A 107 -12.99 52.37 50.57
N LEU A 108 -13.11 52.82 51.81
CA LEU A 108 -14.28 52.53 52.66
C LEU A 108 -15.57 53.13 52.08
N GLU A 109 -15.51 54.32 51.53
CA GLU A 109 -16.66 54.95 50.84
C GLU A 109 -17.04 54.26 49.55
N LYS A 110 -16.07 53.77 48.79
CA LYS A 110 -16.31 52.99 47.55
C LYS A 110 -17.06 51.70 47.85
N VAL A 111 -16.73 50.98 48.92
CA VAL A 111 -17.37 49.74 49.30
C VAL A 111 -18.84 49.94 49.67
N GLY A 112 -19.21 51.09 50.27
CA GLY A 112 -20.61 51.44 50.52
C GLY A 112 -21.45 51.58 49.24
N LYS A 113 -20.86 51.86 48.07
CA LYS A 113 -21.53 52.06 46.79
C LYS A 113 -21.40 50.85 45.84
N GLN A 114 -20.31 50.12 45.90
CA GLN A 114 -19.96 49.06 44.93
C GLN A 114 -20.05 47.61 45.48
N GLY A 115 -20.31 47.43 46.77
CA GLY A 115 -20.33 46.13 47.43
C GLY A 115 -18.94 45.77 48.02
N GLU A 116 -18.29 44.72 47.51
CA GLU A 116 -16.98 44.27 47.97
C GLU A 116 -15.84 44.85 47.14
N LEU A 117 -14.69 45.15 47.77
CA LEU A 117 -13.48 45.59 47.14
C LEU A 117 -12.32 44.66 47.49
N TYR A 118 -11.62 44.16 46.45
CA TYR A 118 -10.43 43.33 46.60
C TYR A 118 -9.23 44.04 45.93
N TYR A 119 -8.10 44.12 46.65
CA TYR A 119 -6.86 44.64 46.10
C TYR A 119 -5.68 44.04 46.87
N THR A 120 -4.47 44.20 46.31
CA THR A 120 -3.24 43.71 46.91
C THR A 120 -2.41 44.92 47.38
N GLU A 121 -1.91 44.86 48.62
CA GLU A 121 -1.05 45.85 49.23
C GLU A 121 0.26 45.22 49.68
N GLY A 122 1.34 45.44 48.93
CA GLY A 122 2.58 44.72 49.13
C GLY A 122 2.44 43.23 48.84
N GLU A 123 2.70 42.39 49.84
CA GLU A 123 2.49 40.91 49.75
C GLU A 123 1.14 40.44 50.27
N LYS A 124 0.32 41.39 50.80
CA LYS A 124 -0.97 41.06 51.44
C LYS A 124 -2.10 41.33 50.45
N ASP A 125 -2.97 40.36 50.34
CA ASP A 125 -4.25 40.51 49.70
C ASP A 125 -5.26 41.11 50.70
N VAL A 126 -5.97 42.10 50.28
CA VAL A 126 -6.91 42.87 51.11
C VAL A 126 -8.31 42.79 50.53
N LEU A 127 -9.26 42.38 51.34
CA LEU A 127 -10.67 42.36 51.03
C LEU A 127 -11.45 43.26 51.97
N ILE A 128 -12.23 44.18 51.43
CA ILE A 128 -13.16 45.00 52.18
C ILE A 128 -14.58 44.62 51.80
N ILE A 129 -15.39 44.28 52.84
CA ILE A 129 -16.80 43.89 52.63
C ILE A 129 -17.72 44.69 53.54
N PRO A 130 -18.93 45.08 53.06
CA PRO A 130 -19.98 45.63 53.93
C PRO A 130 -20.67 44.54 54.71
N PHE A 131 -20.97 44.81 55.94
CA PHE A 131 -21.74 43.91 56.84
C PHE A 131 -22.89 44.69 57.48
N SER A 132 -24.14 44.30 57.23
CA SER A 132 -25.33 44.95 57.77
C SER A 132 -25.77 44.31 59.09
N HIS A 133 -25.89 45.09 60.13
CA HIS A 133 -26.45 44.66 61.42
C HIS A 133 -27.25 45.78 62.03
N GLN A 134 -28.51 45.53 62.53
CA GLN A 134 -29.39 46.46 63.18
C GLN A 134 -29.51 47.82 62.46
N GLN A 135 -29.75 47.77 61.13
CA GLN A 135 -29.87 48.96 60.23
C GLN A 135 -28.59 49.81 60.12
N LYS A 136 -27.49 49.37 60.66
CA LYS A 136 -26.16 50.00 60.47
C LYS A 136 -25.31 49.17 59.56
N ILE A 137 -24.52 49.85 58.71
CA ILE A 137 -23.58 49.21 57.79
C ILE A 137 -22.15 49.34 58.39
N TYR A 138 -21.61 48.21 58.75
CA TYR A 138 -20.20 48.09 59.15
C TYR A 138 -19.33 47.74 57.93
N LYS A 139 -18.07 48.08 57.96
CA LYS A 139 -17.12 47.73 56.88
C LYS A 139 -16.01 46.88 57.50
N VAL A 140 -15.78 45.72 56.92
CA VAL A 140 -14.80 44.77 57.45
C VAL A 140 -13.68 44.65 56.45
N VAL A 141 -12.48 44.95 56.91
CA VAL A 141 -11.22 44.85 56.16
C VAL A 141 -10.53 43.59 56.68
N ALA A 142 -10.36 42.59 55.80
CA ALA A 142 -9.58 41.40 56.08
C ALA A 142 -8.38 41.38 55.12
N ALA A 143 -7.20 41.19 55.70
CA ALA A 143 -5.97 41.10 54.92
C ALA A 143 -5.14 39.88 55.39
N GLY A 144 -4.33 39.35 54.48
CA GLY A 144 -3.43 38.24 54.76
C GLY A 144 -2.58 37.84 53.60
N VAL A 145 -1.66 36.90 53.82
CA VAL A 145 -0.76 36.33 52.82
C VAL A 145 -1.10 34.89 52.55
N ASP A 146 -1.27 34.49 51.30
CA ASP A 146 -1.52 33.10 50.90
C ASP A 146 -0.22 32.29 50.78
N ARG A 147 0.56 32.22 51.87
CA ARG A 147 1.86 31.55 51.88
C ARG A 147 1.74 30.06 51.54
N ASN A 148 0.67 29.39 51.97
CA ASN A 148 0.43 27.97 51.66
C ASN A 148 0.11 27.79 50.18
N GLY A 149 -0.68 28.66 49.56
CA GLY A 149 -0.94 28.65 48.14
C GLY A 149 0.32 28.84 47.31
N PHE A 150 1.18 29.81 47.68
CA PHE A 150 2.46 29.99 47.01
C PHE A 150 3.41 28.79 47.17
N LEU A 151 3.44 28.13 48.32
CA LEU A 151 4.22 26.91 48.53
C LEU A 151 3.71 25.77 47.62
N LEU A 152 2.40 25.58 47.57
CA LEU A 152 1.78 24.57 46.69
C LEU A 152 2.08 24.85 45.20
N MET A 153 2.02 26.15 44.79
CA MET A 153 2.34 26.52 43.43
C MET A 153 3.82 26.30 43.10
N SER A 154 4.72 26.54 44.06
CA SER A 154 6.15 26.23 43.85
C SER A 154 6.43 24.74 43.71
N GLN A 155 5.78 23.91 44.53
CA GLN A 155 5.87 22.47 44.41
C GLN A 155 5.27 21.95 43.08
N LEU A 156 4.10 22.46 42.71
CA LEU A 156 3.46 22.13 41.42
C LEU A 156 4.38 22.46 40.24
N ARG A 157 5.05 23.61 40.27
CA ARG A 157 6.01 24.06 39.23
C ARG A 157 7.14 23.04 39.08
N VAL A 158 7.74 22.57 40.19
CA VAL A 158 8.82 21.61 40.16
C VAL A 158 8.31 20.27 39.58
N ILE A 159 7.12 19.79 40.05
CA ILE A 159 6.52 18.55 39.54
C ILE A 159 6.27 18.65 38.03
N LEU A 160 5.68 19.74 37.53
CA LEU A 160 5.40 19.93 36.11
C LEU A 160 6.69 19.96 35.27
N ILE A 161 7.77 20.60 35.76
CA ILE A 161 9.07 20.61 35.07
C ILE A 161 9.64 19.18 35.00
N VAL A 162 9.62 18.44 36.10
CA VAL A 162 10.12 17.06 36.14
C VAL A 162 9.30 16.16 35.20
N CYS A 163 7.97 16.27 35.21
CA CYS A 163 7.09 15.54 34.32
C CYS A 163 7.34 15.90 32.85
N PHE A 164 7.56 17.16 32.54
CA PHE A 164 7.87 17.64 31.18
C PHE A 164 9.20 17.05 30.69
N LEU A 165 10.28 17.16 31.49
CA LEU A 165 11.59 16.64 31.10
C LEU A 165 11.61 15.11 30.97
N SER A 166 10.98 14.41 31.91
CA SER A 166 10.87 12.93 31.84
C SER A 166 10.03 12.50 30.64
N GLY A 167 8.94 13.20 30.34
CA GLY A 167 8.11 12.95 29.18
C GLY A 167 8.88 13.11 27.84
N ILE A 168 9.70 14.15 27.72
CA ILE A 168 10.58 14.34 26.56
C ILE A 168 11.58 13.18 26.44
N LEU A 169 12.24 12.79 27.53
CA LEU A 169 13.22 11.71 27.53
C LEU A 169 12.58 10.39 27.10
N ILE A 170 11.44 10.03 27.69
CA ILE A 170 10.70 8.81 27.35
C ILE A 170 10.28 8.82 25.89
N THR A 171 9.75 9.95 25.41
CA THR A 171 9.32 10.10 24.01
C THR A 171 10.49 9.96 23.04
N PHE A 172 11.64 10.54 23.36
CA PHE A 172 12.84 10.42 22.52
C PHE A 172 13.36 8.98 22.45
N VAL A 173 13.45 8.30 23.58
CA VAL A 173 13.91 6.90 23.65
C VAL A 173 12.94 5.98 22.91
N SER A 174 11.64 6.07 23.21
CA SER A 174 10.60 5.25 22.59
C SER A 174 10.50 5.53 21.10
N GLY A 175 10.57 6.78 20.67
CA GLY A 175 10.56 7.18 19.26
C GLY A 175 11.75 6.63 18.48
N ASN A 176 12.95 6.56 19.11
CA ASN A 176 14.13 5.97 18.48
C ASN A 176 14.02 4.45 18.33
N ILE A 177 13.50 3.75 19.34
CA ILE A 177 13.25 2.30 19.29
C ILE A 177 12.21 1.98 18.22
N PHE A 178 11.07 2.65 18.24
CA PHE A 178 9.97 2.45 17.30
C PHE A 178 10.38 2.75 15.86
N SER A 179 11.08 3.87 15.64
CA SER A 179 11.57 4.24 14.31
C SER A 179 12.58 3.22 13.75
N LYS A 180 13.42 2.62 14.61
CA LYS A 180 14.33 1.55 14.17
C LYS A 180 13.60 0.26 13.85
N SER A 181 12.61 -0.13 14.62
CA SER A 181 11.89 -1.39 14.41
C SER A 181 11.08 -1.39 13.11
N ILE A 182 10.51 -0.26 12.71
CA ILE A 182 9.72 -0.14 11.47
C ILE A 182 10.59 0.17 10.24
N ILE A 183 11.54 1.10 10.36
CA ILE A 183 12.28 1.59 9.19
C ILE A 183 13.45 0.69 8.81
N SER A 184 14.04 -0.03 9.78
CA SER A 184 15.17 -0.91 9.50
C SER A 184 14.84 -2.05 8.52
N PRO A 185 13.72 -2.81 8.69
CA PRO A 185 13.31 -3.84 7.74
C PRO A 185 13.07 -3.31 6.33
N ILE A 186 12.37 -2.16 6.20
CA ILE A 186 12.13 -1.52 4.90
C ILE A 186 13.45 -1.15 4.22
N LYS A 187 14.40 -0.63 4.99
CA LYS A 187 15.73 -0.30 4.46
C LYS A 187 16.49 -1.56 4.01
N GLN A 188 16.34 -2.67 4.72
CA GLN A 188 16.94 -3.95 4.33
C GLN A 188 16.35 -4.42 3.00
N ILE A 189 15.03 -4.46 2.84
CA ILE A 189 14.34 -4.78 1.58
C ILE A 189 14.88 -3.91 0.44
N MET A 190 15.03 -2.60 0.67
CA MET A 190 15.54 -1.68 -0.36
C MET A 190 16.99 -1.95 -0.73
N LEU A 191 17.85 -2.38 0.21
CA LEU A 191 19.23 -2.75 -0.05
C LEU A 191 19.30 -4.05 -0.83
N ASP A 192 18.53 -5.07 -0.42
CA ASP A 192 18.47 -6.36 -1.10
C ASP A 192 17.99 -6.21 -2.55
N LEU A 193 16.94 -5.37 -2.77
CA LEU A 193 16.45 -5.04 -4.11
C LEU A 193 17.51 -4.35 -5.00
N LYS A 194 18.36 -3.51 -4.44
CA LYS A 194 19.43 -2.83 -5.22
C LYS A 194 20.53 -3.79 -5.66
N GLU A 195 20.76 -4.86 -4.92
CA GLU A 195 21.75 -5.88 -5.27
C GLU A 195 21.22 -6.89 -6.30
N ILE A 196 19.89 -6.98 -6.46
CA ILE A 196 19.26 -7.85 -7.45
C ILE A 196 19.51 -7.28 -8.85
N THR A 197 20.08 -8.10 -9.71
CA THR A 197 20.35 -7.78 -11.11
C THR A 197 19.66 -8.77 -12.03
N SER A 198 19.52 -8.44 -13.31
CA SER A 198 18.96 -9.36 -14.32
C SER A 198 19.77 -10.68 -14.48
N LYS A 199 20.99 -10.73 -13.92
CA LYS A 199 21.83 -11.94 -13.91
C LYS A 199 21.62 -12.80 -12.67
N ASP A 200 21.13 -12.21 -11.57
CA ASP A 200 20.93 -12.88 -10.29
C ASP A 200 19.57 -12.48 -9.70
N LEU A 201 18.52 -13.09 -10.21
CA LEU A 201 17.13 -12.97 -9.73
C LEU A 201 16.78 -14.07 -8.72
N THR A 202 17.73 -14.99 -8.41
CA THR A 202 17.48 -16.12 -7.52
C THR A 202 17.49 -15.71 -6.05
N ARG A 203 18.03 -14.54 -5.75
CA ARG A 203 18.15 -14.03 -4.39
C ARG A 203 16.77 -13.66 -3.84
N LYS A 204 16.42 -14.28 -2.70
CA LYS A 204 15.19 -13.98 -1.99
C LYS A 204 15.41 -12.85 -1.00
N ILE A 205 14.44 -11.98 -0.87
CA ILE A 205 14.39 -10.98 0.20
C ILE A 205 13.95 -11.70 1.46
N PHE A 206 14.81 -11.72 2.47
CA PHE A 206 14.50 -12.25 3.79
C PHE A 206 14.12 -11.09 4.72
N VAL A 207 12.89 -11.10 5.21
CA VAL A 207 12.46 -10.30 6.34
C VAL A 207 12.27 -11.28 7.48
N ASN A 208 12.91 -11.01 8.63
CA ASN A 208 12.69 -11.80 9.83
C ASN A 208 11.17 -11.88 10.06
N GLU A 209 10.69 -13.10 10.32
CA GLU A 209 9.30 -13.53 10.52
C GLU A 209 8.37 -12.45 11.09
N THR A 210 7.99 -11.50 10.30
CA THR A 210 6.93 -10.57 10.60
C THR A 210 5.70 -11.01 9.82
N SER A 211 4.69 -11.50 10.53
CA SER A 211 3.36 -11.72 9.97
C SER A 211 2.60 -10.40 9.74
N ASP A 212 3.34 -9.29 9.66
CA ASP A 212 2.84 -7.93 9.46
C ASP A 212 2.86 -7.54 7.96
N GLU A 213 2.44 -6.32 7.68
CA GLU A 213 2.36 -5.76 6.32
C GLU A 213 3.74 -5.70 5.63
N ILE A 214 4.82 -5.62 6.39
CA ILE A 214 6.20 -5.61 5.86
C ILE A 214 6.59 -7.02 5.38
N GLY A 215 6.19 -8.05 6.11
CA GLY A 215 6.35 -9.44 5.68
C GLY A 215 5.58 -9.74 4.40
N GLN A 216 4.31 -9.31 4.31
CA GLN A 216 3.50 -9.45 3.11
C GLN A 216 4.09 -8.71 1.90
N LEU A 217 4.65 -7.51 2.13
CA LEU A 217 5.36 -6.76 1.08
C LEU A 217 6.56 -7.55 0.55
N ALA A 218 7.37 -8.10 1.44
CA ALA A 218 8.54 -8.91 1.05
C ALA A 218 8.14 -10.16 0.25
N GLU A 219 7.07 -10.84 0.68
CA GLU A 219 6.53 -12.00 -0.02
C GLU A 219 6.02 -11.64 -1.42
N THR A 220 5.25 -10.56 -1.54
CA THR A 220 4.76 -10.06 -2.83
C THR A 220 5.92 -9.72 -3.78
N ILE A 221 6.98 -9.10 -3.26
CA ILE A 221 8.17 -8.80 -4.07
C ILE A 221 8.88 -10.09 -4.49
N ASN A 222 9.02 -11.08 -3.61
CA ASN A 222 9.61 -12.38 -3.95
C ASN A 222 8.80 -13.09 -5.04
N GLU A 223 7.49 -13.03 -4.99
CA GLU A 223 6.62 -13.58 -6.03
C GLU A 223 6.83 -12.88 -7.39
N LEU A 224 6.95 -11.55 -7.39
CA LEU A 224 7.27 -10.78 -8.60
C LEU A 224 8.66 -11.16 -9.16
N LEU A 225 9.66 -11.31 -8.30
CA LEU A 225 11.02 -11.72 -8.69
C LEU A 225 11.00 -13.12 -9.31
N PHE A 226 10.23 -14.05 -8.73
CA PHE A 226 10.07 -15.40 -9.27
C PHE A 226 9.45 -15.38 -10.68
N ARG A 227 8.37 -14.63 -10.87
CA ARG A 227 7.73 -14.46 -12.19
C ARG A 227 8.67 -13.84 -13.22
N LEU A 228 9.47 -12.85 -12.83
CA LEU A 228 10.49 -12.25 -13.68
C LEU A 228 11.58 -13.25 -14.06
N GLN A 229 12.08 -14.03 -13.10
CA GLN A 229 13.08 -15.06 -13.32
C GLN A 229 12.58 -16.12 -14.32
N GLU A 230 11.35 -16.58 -14.14
CA GLU A 230 10.71 -17.51 -15.05
C GLU A 230 10.64 -16.95 -16.48
N SER A 231 10.16 -15.71 -16.61
CA SER A 231 10.08 -15.01 -17.90
C SER A 231 11.44 -14.88 -18.60
N PHE A 232 12.46 -14.44 -17.87
CA PHE A 232 13.84 -14.36 -18.40
C PHE A 232 14.42 -15.72 -18.76
N SER A 233 14.12 -16.76 -18.00
CA SER A 233 14.57 -18.13 -18.29
C SER A 233 13.94 -18.63 -19.60
N ILE A 234 12.64 -18.41 -19.81
CA ILE A 234 11.96 -18.73 -21.06
C ILE A 234 12.57 -17.95 -22.21
N GLN A 235 12.80 -16.64 -22.04
CA GLN A 235 13.43 -15.81 -23.07
C GLN A 235 14.85 -16.25 -23.44
N ARG A 236 15.69 -16.60 -22.46
CA ARG A 236 17.05 -17.09 -22.72
C ARG A 236 17.03 -18.39 -23.48
N ARG A 237 16.17 -19.35 -23.07
CA ARG A 237 16.00 -20.63 -23.77
C ARG A 237 15.53 -20.41 -25.20
N PHE A 238 14.59 -19.48 -25.40
CA PHE A 238 14.11 -19.12 -26.73
C PHE A 238 15.24 -18.63 -27.65
N ILE A 239 16.07 -17.67 -27.16
CA ILE A 239 17.20 -17.12 -27.94
C ILE A 239 18.24 -18.20 -28.25
N ALA A 240 18.58 -19.03 -27.26
CA ALA A 240 19.57 -20.10 -27.44
C ALA A 240 19.11 -21.13 -28.48
N ASN A 241 17.86 -21.57 -28.36
CA ASN A 241 17.27 -22.54 -29.30
C ASN A 241 17.10 -21.97 -30.70
N ALA A 242 16.64 -20.68 -30.83
CA ALA A 242 16.56 -20.01 -32.11
C ALA A 242 17.91 -19.93 -32.81
N SER A 243 18.97 -19.60 -32.08
CA SER A 243 20.33 -19.54 -32.60
C SER A 243 20.83 -20.91 -33.08
N HIS A 244 20.55 -21.96 -32.30
CA HIS A 244 20.93 -23.33 -32.66
C HIS A 244 20.18 -23.82 -33.92
N GLU A 245 18.86 -23.62 -33.97
CA GLU A 245 18.00 -24.05 -35.07
C GLU A 245 18.26 -23.27 -36.39
N LEU A 246 18.78 -22.04 -36.28
CA LEU A 246 19.24 -21.24 -37.45
C LEU A 246 20.62 -21.68 -37.93
N SER A 247 21.54 -21.98 -37.00
CA SER A 247 22.92 -22.33 -37.31
C SER A 247 23.02 -23.67 -38.06
N THR A 248 22.18 -24.65 -37.68
CA THR A 248 22.22 -26.00 -38.27
C THR A 248 21.99 -25.99 -39.79
N PRO A 249 20.87 -25.48 -40.34
CA PRO A 249 20.66 -25.46 -41.79
C PRO A 249 21.61 -24.50 -42.52
N LEU A 250 22.03 -23.38 -41.84
CA LEU A 250 23.00 -22.47 -42.45
C LEU A 250 24.37 -23.15 -42.63
N THR A 251 24.83 -23.92 -41.65
CA THR A 251 26.05 -24.70 -41.74
C THR A 251 25.93 -25.78 -42.82
N SER A 252 24.76 -26.44 -42.92
CA SER A 252 24.48 -27.44 -43.96
C SER A 252 24.58 -26.84 -45.35
N VAL A 253 23.92 -25.69 -45.56
CA VAL A 253 23.98 -24.96 -46.86
C VAL A 253 25.41 -24.55 -47.19
N SER A 254 26.14 -23.96 -46.24
CA SER A 254 27.52 -23.53 -46.45
C SER A 254 28.43 -24.68 -46.81
N SER A 255 28.36 -25.80 -46.08
CA SER A 255 29.15 -27.00 -46.32
C SER A 255 28.83 -27.66 -47.66
N GLN A 256 27.53 -27.78 -48.02
CA GLN A 256 27.14 -28.32 -49.31
C GLN A 256 27.66 -27.49 -50.46
N LEU A 257 27.59 -26.17 -50.37
CA LEU A 257 28.13 -25.25 -51.40
C LEU A 257 29.67 -25.33 -51.47
N GLU A 258 30.37 -25.33 -50.33
CA GLU A 258 31.84 -25.43 -50.25
C GLU A 258 32.33 -26.70 -50.90
N ILE A 259 31.75 -27.87 -50.52
CA ILE A 259 32.14 -29.17 -51.10
C ILE A 259 31.80 -29.20 -52.59
N THR A 260 30.74 -28.54 -53.01
CA THR A 260 30.32 -28.50 -54.44
C THR A 260 31.29 -27.69 -55.29
N LEU A 261 31.84 -26.62 -54.72
CA LEU A 261 32.81 -25.77 -55.41
C LEU A 261 34.21 -26.33 -55.49
N GLN A 262 34.55 -27.37 -54.73
CA GLN A 262 35.91 -27.97 -54.69
C GLN A 262 36.24 -28.83 -55.90
N LYS A 263 35.23 -29.33 -56.65
CA LYS A 263 35.45 -30.20 -57.81
C LYS A 263 34.26 -30.12 -58.78
N ASP A 264 34.56 -30.30 -60.06
CA ASP A 264 33.54 -30.41 -61.10
C ASP A 264 32.66 -31.65 -60.87
N ARG A 265 31.34 -31.50 -61.13
CA ARG A 265 30.33 -32.51 -60.98
C ARG A 265 29.47 -32.65 -62.23
N ASN A 266 28.74 -33.72 -62.36
CA ASN A 266 27.78 -33.83 -63.46
C ASN A 266 26.52 -33.04 -63.18
N LEU A 267 25.72 -32.82 -64.20
CA LEU A 267 24.52 -31.95 -64.15
C LEU A 267 23.48 -32.47 -63.12
N GLU A 268 23.34 -33.76 -62.96
CA GLU A 268 22.36 -34.36 -62.05
C GLU A 268 22.80 -34.26 -60.58
N GLU A 269 24.12 -34.36 -60.32
CA GLU A 269 24.69 -34.11 -58.99
C GLU A 269 24.50 -32.61 -58.61
N TYR A 270 24.74 -31.64 -59.50
CA TYR A 270 24.47 -30.27 -59.22
C TYR A 270 23.00 -30.01 -58.90
N LYS A 271 22.08 -30.56 -59.70
CA LYS A 271 20.64 -30.45 -59.41
C LYS A 271 20.24 -31.01 -58.04
N THR A 272 20.77 -32.15 -57.65
CA THR A 272 20.50 -32.78 -56.38
C THR A 272 20.97 -31.91 -55.20
N ILE A 273 22.19 -31.35 -55.31
CA ILE A 273 22.75 -30.47 -54.27
C ILE A 273 21.97 -29.16 -54.19
N LEU A 274 21.69 -28.53 -55.35
CA LEU A 274 20.89 -27.31 -55.39
C LEU A 274 19.48 -27.52 -54.84
N PHE A 275 18.88 -28.67 -55.05
CA PHE A 275 17.59 -29.02 -54.45
C PHE A 275 17.70 -29.17 -52.92
N ALA A 276 18.77 -29.79 -52.40
CA ALA A 276 19.00 -29.90 -50.98
C ALA A 276 19.23 -28.54 -50.33
N VAL A 277 20.07 -27.69 -50.96
CA VAL A 277 20.30 -26.27 -50.52
C VAL A 277 18.97 -25.49 -50.55
N TYR A 278 18.15 -25.64 -51.57
CA TYR A 278 16.85 -24.98 -51.66
C TYR A 278 15.90 -25.38 -50.52
N GLU A 279 15.87 -26.66 -50.19
CA GLU A 279 15.05 -27.14 -49.02
C GLU A 279 15.55 -26.60 -47.69
N ASP A 280 16.87 -26.52 -47.48
CA ASP A 280 17.45 -25.92 -46.25
C ASP A 280 17.14 -24.41 -46.17
N VAL A 281 17.24 -23.66 -47.26
CA VAL A 281 16.86 -22.22 -47.34
C VAL A 281 15.36 -22.05 -47.07
N LYS A 282 14.51 -22.96 -47.54
CA LYS A 282 13.06 -22.91 -47.27
C LYS A 282 12.75 -23.11 -45.79
N VAL A 283 13.47 -24.01 -45.12
CA VAL A 283 13.38 -24.23 -43.66
C VAL A 283 13.81 -22.96 -42.92
N LEU A 284 14.94 -22.33 -43.29
CA LEU A 284 15.40 -21.06 -42.72
C LEU A 284 14.36 -19.96 -42.85
N ASN A 285 13.73 -19.86 -44.01
CA ASN A 285 12.70 -18.82 -44.26
C ASN A 285 11.46 -19.06 -43.41
N GLN A 286 11.01 -20.31 -43.27
CA GLN A 286 9.89 -20.66 -42.37
C GLN A 286 10.22 -20.36 -40.88
N LEU A 287 11.45 -20.65 -40.46
CA LEU A 287 11.91 -20.39 -39.10
C LEU A 287 11.90 -18.87 -38.79
N THR A 288 12.52 -18.09 -39.70
CA THR A 288 12.55 -16.61 -39.55
C THR A 288 11.17 -15.98 -39.55
N GLN A 289 10.26 -16.46 -40.38
CA GLN A 289 8.86 -15.98 -40.39
C GLN A 289 8.15 -16.33 -39.10
N SER A 290 8.37 -17.54 -38.56
CA SER A 290 7.78 -17.98 -37.27
C SER A 290 8.31 -17.15 -36.12
N LEU A 291 9.63 -16.88 -36.04
CA LEU A 291 10.24 -16.05 -35.03
C LEU A 291 9.72 -14.60 -35.08
N LEU A 292 9.57 -14.04 -36.26
CA LEU A 292 9.03 -12.69 -36.47
C LEU A 292 7.55 -12.62 -36.05
N ALA A 293 6.77 -13.67 -36.33
CA ALA A 293 5.37 -13.74 -35.94
C ALA A 293 5.22 -13.86 -34.41
N ILE A 294 6.09 -14.64 -33.74
CA ILE A 294 6.13 -14.72 -32.28
C ILE A 294 6.49 -13.35 -31.68
N ALA A 295 7.50 -12.67 -32.21
CA ALA A 295 7.91 -11.34 -31.74
C ALA A 295 6.79 -10.31 -31.87
N LYS A 296 6.07 -10.32 -33.01
CA LYS A 296 4.88 -9.46 -33.22
C LYS A 296 3.73 -9.81 -32.26
N ALA A 297 3.45 -11.09 -32.03
CA ALA A 297 2.38 -11.54 -31.16
C ALA A 297 2.69 -11.34 -29.66
N SER A 298 3.97 -11.21 -29.27
CA SER A 298 4.39 -10.98 -27.89
C SER A 298 4.50 -9.48 -27.54
N GLY A 299 4.37 -8.57 -28.51
CA GLY A 299 4.38 -7.12 -28.33
C GLY A 299 2.99 -6.54 -28.03
N THR A 300 2.94 -5.24 -27.82
CA THR A 300 1.69 -4.48 -27.79
C THR A 300 1.02 -4.51 -29.16
N THR A 301 -0.30 -4.43 -29.20
CA THR A 301 -1.12 -4.38 -30.45
C THR A 301 -0.82 -3.19 -31.36
N GLU A 302 0.13 -2.31 -30.97
CA GLU A 302 0.57 -1.17 -31.77
C GLU A 302 1.20 -1.65 -33.07
N GLY A 303 0.58 -1.29 -34.21
CA GLY A 303 1.04 -1.63 -35.56
C GLY A 303 0.45 -2.93 -36.12
N ILE A 304 -0.49 -3.59 -35.45
CA ILE A 304 -1.24 -4.73 -35.98
C ILE A 304 -2.61 -4.21 -36.44
N GLU A 305 -2.91 -4.31 -37.73
CA GLU A 305 -4.24 -3.99 -38.26
C GLU A 305 -5.22 -5.07 -37.79
N LEU A 306 -6.18 -4.67 -36.97
CA LEU A 306 -7.27 -5.52 -36.49
C LEU A 306 -8.56 -5.15 -37.21
N SER A 307 -9.31 -6.12 -37.66
CA SER A 307 -10.61 -5.95 -38.30
C SER A 307 -11.59 -7.05 -37.91
N HIS A 308 -12.86 -6.83 -38.17
CA HIS A 308 -13.85 -7.89 -38.03
C HIS A 308 -13.64 -8.92 -39.17
N LEU A 309 -13.58 -10.17 -38.78
CA LEU A 309 -13.32 -11.25 -39.72
C LEU A 309 -14.16 -12.50 -39.40
N ARG A 310 -14.45 -13.25 -40.44
CA ARG A 310 -15.18 -14.51 -40.33
C ARG A 310 -14.18 -15.67 -40.29
N ILE A 311 -14.24 -16.46 -39.20
CA ILE A 311 -13.35 -17.61 -39.00
C ILE A 311 -13.66 -18.75 -39.96
N ASP A 312 -14.94 -18.98 -40.27
CA ASP A 312 -15.36 -19.97 -41.26
C ASP A 312 -14.71 -19.78 -42.63
N GLU A 313 -14.59 -18.49 -43.10
CA GLU A 313 -13.88 -18.19 -44.34
C GLU A 313 -12.39 -18.54 -44.29
N LEU A 314 -11.75 -18.35 -43.11
CA LEU A 314 -10.36 -18.73 -42.94
C LEU A 314 -10.19 -20.25 -42.94
N ILE A 315 -11.10 -20.97 -42.28
CA ILE A 315 -11.11 -22.46 -42.26
C ILE A 315 -11.28 -23.01 -43.65
N LEU A 316 -12.18 -22.47 -44.48
CA LEU A 316 -12.41 -22.91 -45.85
C LEU A 316 -11.20 -22.79 -46.77
N LYS A 317 -10.27 -21.85 -46.50
CA LYS A 317 -9.02 -21.65 -47.23
C LYS A 317 -7.93 -22.67 -46.88
N LEU A 318 -8.00 -23.30 -45.69
CA LEU A 318 -6.96 -24.20 -45.14
C LEU A 318 -6.68 -25.42 -46.07
N PRO A 319 -7.67 -26.17 -46.56
CA PRO A 319 -7.42 -27.39 -47.39
C PRO A 319 -6.59 -27.09 -48.62
N ALA A 320 -6.90 -26.01 -49.34
CA ALA A 320 -6.17 -25.63 -50.53
C ALA A 320 -4.70 -25.26 -50.22
N GLN A 321 -4.46 -24.54 -49.12
CA GLN A 321 -3.11 -24.11 -48.75
C GLN A 321 -2.27 -25.29 -48.20
N ILE A 322 -2.83 -26.15 -47.38
CA ILE A 322 -2.13 -27.31 -46.78
C ILE A 322 -1.77 -28.35 -47.83
N LYS A 323 -2.66 -28.62 -48.81
CA LYS A 323 -2.39 -29.51 -49.93
C LYS A 323 -1.24 -29.06 -50.83
N LYS A 324 -0.95 -27.76 -50.94
CA LYS A 324 0.25 -27.25 -51.64
C LYS A 324 1.55 -27.71 -50.95
N GLY A 325 1.54 -27.81 -49.61
CA GLY A 325 2.72 -28.26 -48.87
C GLY A 325 2.86 -29.79 -48.84
N ASN A 326 1.77 -30.54 -48.70
CA ASN A 326 1.77 -31.98 -48.72
C ASN A 326 0.45 -32.52 -49.29
N ARG A 327 0.52 -33.21 -50.44
CA ARG A 327 -0.65 -33.74 -51.19
C ARG A 327 -1.35 -34.87 -50.46
N ASN A 328 -0.69 -35.55 -49.50
CA ASN A 328 -1.25 -36.66 -48.75
C ASN A 328 -2.17 -36.27 -47.60
N TYR A 329 -2.10 -34.96 -47.18
CA TYR A 329 -2.91 -34.48 -46.09
C TYR A 329 -4.37 -34.28 -46.53
N ARG A 330 -5.28 -34.78 -45.68
CA ARG A 330 -6.73 -34.65 -45.85
C ARG A 330 -7.33 -33.87 -44.69
N ILE A 331 -8.31 -33.04 -44.99
CA ILE A 331 -8.96 -32.20 -44.01
C ILE A 331 -10.46 -32.34 -44.20
N ASN A 332 -11.14 -32.78 -43.18
CA ASN A 332 -12.59 -32.82 -43.11
C ASN A 332 -13.06 -31.62 -42.31
N ILE A 333 -14.05 -30.91 -42.83
CA ILE A 333 -14.59 -29.71 -42.17
C ILE A 333 -16.05 -29.95 -41.89
N ASN A 334 -16.46 -29.69 -40.66
CA ASN A 334 -17.82 -29.71 -40.19
C ASN A 334 -18.19 -28.43 -39.51
N PHE A 335 -19.31 -27.84 -39.84
CA PHE A 335 -19.82 -26.64 -39.22
C PHE A 335 -21.13 -26.94 -38.52
N ASP A 336 -21.29 -26.41 -37.31
CA ASP A 336 -22.62 -26.35 -36.70
C ASP A 336 -23.56 -25.50 -37.56
N PRO A 337 -24.86 -25.58 -37.38
CA PRO A 337 -25.81 -24.69 -38.01
C PRO A 337 -25.40 -23.24 -37.72
N PHE A 338 -25.32 -22.41 -38.76
CA PHE A 338 -24.94 -20.98 -38.60
C PHE A 338 -25.99 -20.29 -37.77
N PRO A 339 -25.59 -19.44 -36.81
CA PRO A 339 -26.52 -18.67 -36.00
C PRO A 339 -27.25 -17.64 -36.86
N GLU A 340 -28.51 -17.31 -36.51
CA GLU A 340 -29.31 -16.31 -37.20
C GLU A 340 -28.66 -14.91 -37.15
N ASN A 341 -27.96 -14.59 -36.07
CA ASN A 341 -27.21 -13.35 -35.92
C ASN A 341 -25.80 -13.50 -36.46
N GLU A 342 -25.53 -12.95 -37.63
CA GLU A 342 -24.20 -12.99 -38.26
C GLU A 342 -23.08 -12.36 -37.41
N GLN A 343 -23.40 -11.43 -36.50
CA GLN A 343 -22.40 -10.78 -35.62
C GLN A 343 -21.76 -11.78 -34.64
N THR A 344 -22.45 -12.84 -34.25
CA THR A 344 -21.89 -13.88 -33.39
C THR A 344 -20.86 -14.75 -34.10
N MET A 345 -20.67 -14.59 -35.41
CA MET A 345 -19.64 -15.25 -36.21
C MET A 345 -18.40 -14.37 -36.43
N LEU A 346 -18.46 -13.11 -36.04
CA LEU A 346 -17.38 -12.15 -36.24
C LEU A 346 -16.40 -12.19 -35.04
N VAL A 347 -15.14 -12.30 -35.36
CA VAL A 347 -14.03 -12.17 -34.42
C VAL A 347 -13.25 -10.91 -34.76
N PHE A 348 -12.95 -10.09 -33.74
CA PHE A 348 -12.09 -8.93 -33.93
C PHE A 348 -10.63 -9.34 -33.88
N GLY A 349 -9.92 -9.24 -35.00
CA GLY A 349 -8.57 -9.76 -35.09
C GLY A 349 -7.83 -9.45 -36.41
N ASN A 350 -6.62 -10.03 -36.50
CA ASN A 350 -5.81 -10.00 -37.72
C ASN A 350 -5.95 -11.31 -38.47
N SER A 351 -6.47 -11.25 -39.68
CA SER A 351 -6.77 -12.41 -40.54
C SER A 351 -5.53 -13.26 -40.87
N VAL A 352 -4.38 -12.60 -41.10
CA VAL A 352 -3.12 -13.29 -41.46
C VAL A 352 -2.58 -14.09 -40.29
N LEU A 353 -2.58 -13.49 -39.09
CA LEU A 353 -2.13 -14.18 -37.86
C LEU A 353 -3.05 -15.32 -37.51
N LEU A 354 -4.37 -15.13 -37.49
CA LEU A 354 -5.33 -16.19 -37.15
C LEU A 354 -5.29 -17.32 -38.17
N PHE A 355 -5.15 -16.98 -39.46
CA PHE A 355 -4.95 -18.00 -40.50
C PHE A 355 -3.68 -18.83 -40.23
N SER A 356 -2.57 -18.18 -39.89
CA SER A 356 -1.31 -18.84 -39.55
C SER A 356 -1.45 -19.79 -38.36
N ALA A 357 -2.16 -19.36 -37.28
CA ALA A 357 -2.41 -20.18 -36.11
C ALA A 357 -3.23 -21.44 -36.46
N LEU A 358 -4.32 -21.27 -37.20
CA LEU A 358 -5.17 -22.36 -37.66
C LEU A 358 -4.39 -23.32 -38.59
N GLN A 359 -3.63 -22.78 -39.54
CA GLN A 359 -2.81 -23.59 -40.42
C GLN A 359 -1.77 -24.44 -39.67
N ASN A 360 -1.08 -23.84 -38.70
CA ASN A 360 -0.13 -24.57 -37.85
C ASN A 360 -0.80 -25.74 -37.12
N MET A 361 -1.96 -25.50 -36.50
CA MET A 361 -2.66 -26.54 -35.74
C MET A 361 -3.18 -27.65 -36.62
N VAL A 362 -3.79 -27.31 -37.76
CA VAL A 362 -4.31 -28.33 -38.71
C VAL A 362 -3.18 -29.10 -39.36
N THR A 363 -2.08 -28.42 -39.73
CA THR A 363 -0.89 -29.11 -40.26
C THR A 363 -0.30 -30.08 -39.25
N ASN A 364 -0.23 -29.70 -37.98
CA ASN A 364 0.20 -30.59 -36.89
C ASN A 364 -0.76 -31.80 -36.75
N ALA A 365 -2.07 -31.57 -36.77
CA ALA A 365 -3.04 -32.63 -36.70
C ALA A 365 -2.85 -33.66 -37.85
N CYS A 366 -2.74 -33.18 -39.11
CA CYS A 366 -2.45 -34.08 -40.22
C CYS A 366 -1.10 -34.80 -40.11
N LYS A 367 -0.08 -34.12 -39.60
CA LYS A 367 1.27 -34.65 -39.48
C LYS A 367 1.40 -35.77 -38.45
N TYR A 368 0.67 -35.65 -37.34
CA TYR A 368 0.70 -36.63 -36.23
C TYR A 368 -0.44 -37.63 -36.30
N ALA A 369 -1.40 -37.46 -37.21
CA ALA A 369 -2.41 -38.44 -37.49
C ALA A 369 -1.80 -39.70 -38.16
N THR A 370 -2.28 -40.89 -37.80
CA THR A 370 -1.86 -42.15 -38.39
C THR A 370 -2.27 -42.28 -39.86
N ASP A 371 -3.40 -41.67 -40.23
CA ASP A 371 -4.01 -41.65 -41.55
C ASP A 371 -3.81 -40.33 -42.34
N HIS A 372 -3.08 -39.40 -41.73
CA HIS A 372 -2.86 -38.02 -42.25
C HIS A 372 -4.15 -37.20 -42.42
N ILE A 373 -5.19 -37.52 -41.63
CA ILE A 373 -6.47 -36.81 -41.65
C ILE A 373 -6.59 -35.89 -40.42
N ALA A 374 -7.01 -34.67 -40.64
CA ALA A 374 -7.42 -33.73 -39.60
C ALA A 374 -8.93 -33.44 -39.73
N ASN A 375 -9.67 -33.55 -38.64
CA ASN A 375 -11.07 -33.18 -38.59
C ASN A 375 -11.20 -31.82 -37.92
N ILE A 376 -11.84 -30.87 -38.57
CA ILE A 376 -12.08 -29.51 -38.05
C ILE A 376 -13.58 -29.36 -37.81
N SER A 377 -13.95 -28.92 -36.62
CA SER A 377 -15.33 -28.53 -36.32
C SER A 377 -15.38 -27.10 -35.83
N LEU A 378 -16.43 -26.38 -36.24
CA LEU A 378 -16.68 -25.01 -35.84
C LEU A 378 -17.99 -24.98 -35.04
N HIS A 379 -17.90 -24.53 -33.79
CA HIS A 379 -19.04 -24.45 -32.87
C HIS A 379 -19.26 -22.98 -32.46
N PHE A 380 -20.52 -22.55 -32.38
CA PHE A 380 -20.93 -21.24 -31.97
C PHE A 380 -21.54 -21.27 -30.58
N THR A 381 -20.97 -20.56 -29.61
CA THR A 381 -21.39 -20.58 -28.21
C THR A 381 -21.66 -19.16 -27.74
N GLY A 382 -22.83 -18.59 -28.10
CA GLY A 382 -23.25 -17.26 -27.62
C GLY A 382 -22.20 -16.16 -27.82
N ASN A 383 -21.31 -15.99 -26.86
CA ASN A 383 -20.27 -14.93 -26.85
C ASN A 383 -18.90 -15.43 -27.30
N SER A 384 -18.77 -16.66 -27.80
CA SER A 384 -17.50 -17.22 -28.25
C SER A 384 -17.69 -18.18 -29.42
N LEU A 385 -16.63 -18.33 -30.17
CA LEU A 385 -16.53 -19.26 -31.29
C LEU A 385 -15.44 -20.27 -30.95
N GLN A 386 -15.72 -21.56 -31.18
CA GLN A 386 -14.77 -22.63 -30.89
C GLN A 386 -14.39 -23.33 -32.20
N VAL A 387 -13.09 -23.37 -32.48
CA VAL A 387 -12.53 -24.20 -33.55
C VAL A 387 -11.89 -25.41 -32.91
N VAL A 388 -12.47 -26.58 -33.17
CA VAL A 388 -11.98 -27.88 -32.69
C VAL A 388 -11.21 -28.54 -33.81
N VAL A 389 -9.95 -28.91 -33.55
CA VAL A 389 -9.08 -29.62 -34.46
C VAL A 389 -8.74 -30.98 -33.84
N GLN A 390 -9.21 -32.05 -34.44
CA GLN A 390 -9.04 -33.43 -33.97
C GLN A 390 -8.23 -34.25 -34.94
N ASN A 391 -7.37 -35.15 -34.43
CA ASN A 391 -6.67 -36.17 -35.20
C ASN A 391 -6.58 -37.49 -34.45
N GLU A 392 -6.61 -38.59 -35.16
CA GLU A 392 -6.31 -39.91 -34.65
C GLU A 392 -4.79 -40.15 -34.71
N GLY A 393 -4.11 -40.21 -33.55
CA GLY A 393 -2.67 -40.35 -33.54
C GLY A 393 -2.08 -40.47 -32.14
N GLY A 394 -0.78 -40.29 -32.05
CA GLY A 394 -0.03 -40.52 -30.82
C GLY A 394 -0.54 -39.71 -29.61
N LEU A 395 -0.55 -40.40 -28.46
CA LEU A 395 -0.96 -39.82 -27.17
C LEU A 395 0.08 -38.76 -26.72
N ILE A 396 -0.41 -37.65 -26.24
CA ILE A 396 0.40 -36.65 -25.48
C ILE A 396 0.34 -37.07 -24.01
N SER A 397 1.51 -37.35 -23.40
CA SER A 397 1.57 -37.75 -21.98
C SER A 397 1.20 -36.61 -21.05
N GLU A 398 0.81 -36.92 -19.81
CA GLU A 398 0.52 -35.89 -18.78
C GLU A 398 1.71 -34.96 -18.52
N GLU A 399 2.94 -35.50 -18.54
CA GLU A 399 4.17 -34.77 -18.34
C GLU A 399 4.47 -33.77 -19.49
N GLU A 400 4.00 -34.09 -20.69
CA GLU A 400 4.18 -33.25 -21.87
C GLU A 400 3.14 -32.11 -21.97
N LYS A 401 2.02 -32.19 -21.25
CA LYS A 401 0.92 -31.23 -21.34
C LYS A 401 1.30 -29.81 -21.18
N GLU A 402 2.14 -29.50 -20.19
CA GLU A 402 2.64 -28.12 -19.94
C GLU A 402 3.74 -27.70 -20.92
N LEU A 403 4.42 -28.67 -21.53
CA LEU A 403 5.60 -28.44 -22.35
C LEU A 403 5.30 -28.23 -23.83
N ILE A 404 4.21 -28.79 -24.37
CA ILE A 404 3.92 -28.75 -25.83
C ILE A 404 3.74 -27.34 -26.37
N PHE A 405 3.41 -26.36 -25.53
CA PHE A 405 3.30 -24.96 -25.93
C PHE A 405 4.60 -24.17 -25.74
N ASN A 406 5.65 -24.78 -25.20
CA ASN A 406 6.95 -24.11 -25.08
C ASN A 406 7.61 -24.03 -26.48
N PRO A 407 8.19 -22.89 -26.82
CA PRO A 407 8.93 -22.76 -28.09
C PRO A 407 10.04 -23.82 -28.18
N PHE A 408 10.18 -24.41 -29.38
CA PHE A 408 11.15 -25.47 -29.72
C PHE A 408 10.94 -26.82 -29.02
N TYR A 409 9.87 -26.97 -28.21
CA TYR A 409 9.56 -28.26 -27.61
C TYR A 409 9.04 -29.25 -28.65
N ARG A 410 9.51 -30.49 -28.56
CA ARG A 410 9.09 -31.60 -29.41
C ARG A 410 8.87 -32.81 -28.52
N GLY A 411 7.64 -33.32 -28.49
CA GLY A 411 7.28 -34.52 -27.74
C GLY A 411 8.01 -35.77 -28.19
N SER A 412 8.04 -36.75 -27.31
CA SER A 412 8.71 -38.05 -27.54
C SER A 412 8.22 -38.76 -28.79
N SER A 413 6.94 -38.63 -29.14
CA SER A 413 6.32 -39.18 -30.36
C SER A 413 6.77 -38.47 -31.66
N SER A 414 7.47 -37.39 -31.59
CA SER A 414 7.85 -36.51 -32.73
C SER A 414 9.27 -36.75 -33.27
N VAL A 415 10.03 -37.70 -32.72
CA VAL A 415 11.47 -37.91 -33.04
C VAL A 415 11.70 -38.14 -34.55
N ASN A 416 10.79 -38.83 -35.24
CA ASN A 416 10.90 -39.14 -36.68
C ASN A 416 10.18 -38.13 -37.59
N THR A 417 9.61 -37.04 -37.07
CA THR A 417 8.85 -36.08 -37.88
C THR A 417 9.62 -34.77 -38.02
N LYS A 418 9.76 -34.25 -39.24
CA LYS A 418 10.44 -32.95 -39.50
C LYS A 418 9.65 -31.80 -38.86
N GLY A 419 10.32 -30.87 -38.17
CA GLY A 419 9.73 -29.64 -37.66
C GLY A 419 10.52 -29.03 -36.49
N VAL A 420 10.41 -27.71 -36.32
CA VAL A 420 11.22 -26.90 -35.40
C VAL A 420 10.59 -26.79 -33.99
N GLY A 421 9.33 -27.19 -33.80
CA GLY A 421 8.65 -27.06 -32.51
C GLY A 421 8.14 -25.65 -32.18
N LEU A 422 7.95 -24.78 -33.19
CA LEU A 422 7.43 -23.42 -32.99
C LEU A 422 5.93 -23.26 -33.26
N GLY A 423 5.30 -24.22 -33.95
CA GLY A 423 3.93 -24.06 -34.43
C GLY A 423 2.88 -23.88 -33.32
N LEU A 424 2.90 -24.73 -32.30
CA LEU A 424 1.94 -24.66 -31.19
C LEU A 424 2.16 -23.42 -30.29
N SER A 425 3.42 -23.09 -30.02
CA SER A 425 3.75 -21.88 -29.25
C SER A 425 3.32 -20.60 -29.97
N LEU A 426 3.52 -20.54 -31.29
CA LEU A 426 3.06 -19.43 -32.14
C LEU A 426 1.52 -19.37 -32.13
N SER A 427 0.83 -20.48 -32.31
CA SER A 427 -0.64 -20.52 -32.27
C SER A 427 -1.18 -20.02 -30.94
N LEU A 428 -0.58 -20.44 -29.81
CA LEU A 428 -0.97 -19.98 -28.49
C LEU A 428 -0.81 -18.46 -28.32
N GLN A 429 0.33 -17.90 -28.78
CA GLN A 429 0.58 -16.44 -28.68
C GLN A 429 -0.40 -15.66 -29.56
N ILE A 430 -0.67 -16.13 -30.77
CA ILE A 430 -1.64 -15.49 -31.67
C ILE A 430 -3.04 -15.52 -31.05
N VAL A 431 -3.48 -16.67 -30.53
CA VAL A 431 -4.81 -16.78 -29.90
C VAL A 431 -4.93 -15.90 -28.67
N LYS A 432 -3.90 -15.84 -27.83
CA LYS A 432 -3.85 -14.92 -26.66
C LYS A 432 -3.90 -13.45 -27.08
N LEU A 433 -3.22 -13.06 -28.16
CA LEU A 433 -3.28 -11.69 -28.73
C LEU A 433 -4.73 -11.33 -29.10
N HIS A 434 -5.52 -12.30 -29.53
CA HIS A 434 -6.93 -12.16 -29.88
C HIS A 434 -7.89 -12.43 -28.67
N LYS A 435 -7.37 -12.35 -27.43
CA LYS A 435 -8.12 -12.58 -26.19
C LYS A 435 -8.79 -13.97 -26.08
N GLY A 436 -8.31 -14.93 -26.89
CA GLY A 436 -8.74 -16.30 -26.86
C GLY A 436 -7.84 -17.19 -26.00
N PHE A 437 -8.19 -18.46 -25.93
CA PHE A 437 -7.38 -19.49 -25.28
C PHE A 437 -7.42 -20.80 -26.07
N ILE A 438 -6.42 -21.66 -25.83
CA ILE A 438 -6.34 -23.01 -26.41
C ILE A 438 -6.39 -24.00 -25.28
N THR A 439 -7.28 -24.98 -25.41
CA THR A 439 -7.32 -26.19 -24.59
C THR A 439 -7.04 -27.40 -25.44
N PHE A 440 -6.62 -28.50 -24.85
CA PHE A 440 -6.48 -29.75 -25.57
C PHE A 440 -6.77 -30.95 -24.65
N GLU A 441 -7.21 -32.02 -25.28
CA GLU A 441 -7.41 -33.34 -24.67
C GLU A 441 -6.74 -34.38 -25.55
N SER A 442 -6.07 -35.35 -24.93
CA SER A 442 -5.44 -36.46 -25.67
C SER A 442 -5.73 -37.78 -24.95
N THR A 443 -6.46 -38.65 -25.62
CA THR A 443 -6.84 -39.98 -25.11
C THR A 443 -6.64 -41.04 -26.16
N ILE A 444 -6.53 -42.29 -25.73
CA ILE A 444 -6.36 -43.44 -26.64
C ILE A 444 -7.62 -43.63 -27.55
N SER A 445 -8.79 -43.30 -27.01
CA SER A 445 -10.06 -43.50 -27.71
C SER A 445 -10.46 -42.40 -28.67
N SER A 446 -10.13 -41.16 -28.36
CA SER A 446 -10.53 -39.97 -29.15
C SER A 446 -9.38 -39.33 -29.93
N GLY A 447 -8.15 -39.85 -29.78
CA GLY A 447 -6.94 -39.19 -30.32
C GLY A 447 -6.61 -37.91 -29.60
N THR A 448 -6.07 -36.94 -30.31
CA THR A 448 -5.73 -35.60 -29.79
C THR A 448 -6.72 -34.58 -30.36
N ILE A 449 -7.31 -33.80 -29.46
CA ILE A 449 -8.29 -32.76 -29.75
C ILE A 449 -7.74 -31.42 -29.24
N PHE A 450 -7.56 -30.46 -30.12
CA PHE A 450 -7.24 -29.07 -29.75
C PHE A 450 -8.47 -28.19 -29.95
N THR A 451 -8.82 -27.38 -28.96
CA THR A 451 -9.93 -26.43 -29.02
C THR A 451 -9.41 -25.00 -28.89
N ILE A 452 -9.60 -24.21 -29.92
CA ILE A 452 -9.33 -22.78 -29.92
C ILE A 452 -10.64 -22.08 -29.62
N THR A 453 -10.69 -21.30 -28.57
CA THR A 453 -11.83 -20.45 -28.22
C THR A 453 -11.48 -18.99 -28.44
N LEU A 454 -12.28 -18.32 -29.27
CA LEU A 454 -12.13 -16.89 -29.59
C LEU A 454 -13.39 -16.15 -29.16
N PRO A 455 -13.27 -14.97 -28.54
CA PRO A 455 -14.43 -14.14 -28.21
C PRO A 455 -15.08 -13.60 -29.48
N THR A 456 -16.40 -13.64 -29.53
CA THR A 456 -17.20 -12.95 -30.57
C THR A 456 -17.72 -11.64 -29.99
N GLU A 457 -17.96 -10.63 -30.83
CA GLU A 457 -18.54 -9.38 -30.34
C GLU A 457 -20.02 -9.57 -30.00
N THR A 458 -20.33 -9.44 -28.71
CA THR A 458 -21.69 -9.11 -28.30
C THR A 458 -21.80 -7.59 -28.26
N MET A 459 -22.81 -7.04 -28.94
CA MET A 459 -23.21 -5.67 -28.66
C MET A 459 -23.59 -5.58 -27.17
N GLY A 460 -22.78 -4.83 -26.38
CA GLY A 460 -23.18 -4.31 -25.08
C GLY A 460 -24.12 -3.12 -25.26
#